data_ed83b904771a24aea89c171fd60d8a65
#
_entry.id   ed83b904771a24aea89c171fd60d8a65
#
_cell.length_a   1.000
_cell.length_b   1.000
_cell.length_c   1.000
_cell.angle_alpha   90.00
_cell.angle_beta   90.00
_cell.angle_gamma   90.00
#
_symmetry.space_group_name_H-M   'P 1'
#
loop_
_entity.id
_entity.type
_entity.pdbx_description
1 polymer ?
#
loop_
_entity_poly.entity_id
_entity_poly.type
_entity_poly.pdbx_seq_one_letter_code
_entity_poly.pdbx_strand_id
1 'polypeptide(L)'
;MGSITKFHQSLYKANLPPITLEHVDLALLTSRSILDLIATLGQGTRLGVAASYGKKCALEALALSTATRTLVITMNDASRKLGRPKEILRNELLCDLSFEKYSFFMERLAAALYLDLGLYIRNAFDVVSAGDIRGSMASYKSVLVRAQPQYSINEPVIERIFAEQPFILSRKEEFAMRAWGTYLGVQGFNKPGVIDTSVKPLQVIMIQLPIIFI
;
A
#
# COMPACT_ATOMS: atom_id res chain seq x y z
N MET A 1 12.51 10.39 15.89
CA MET A 1 11.35 11.24 15.57
C MET A 1 11.08 11.10 14.08
N GLY A 2 9.86 10.81 13.66
CA GLY A 2 9.53 10.72 12.24
C GLY A 2 9.65 12.09 11.56
N SER A 3 9.92 12.09 10.25
CA SER A 3 9.93 13.32 9.45
C SER A 3 8.58 13.51 8.75
N ILE A 4 8.04 14.72 8.81
CA ILE A 4 6.82 15.08 8.08
C ILE A 4 7.18 16.11 7.01
N THR A 5 6.80 15.82 5.78
CA THR A 5 7.02 16.69 4.61
C THR A 5 5.74 16.76 3.77
N LYS A 6 5.68 17.67 2.82
CA LYS A 6 4.63 17.70 1.80
C LYS A 6 5.27 17.53 0.43
N PHE A 7 4.62 16.77 -0.44
CA PHE A 7 5.06 16.63 -1.82
C PHE A 7 3.88 16.78 -2.80
N HIS A 8 4.18 17.16 -4.02
CA HIS A 8 3.21 17.21 -5.10
C HIS A 8 3.29 15.93 -5.93
N GLN A 9 2.14 15.41 -6.25
CA GLN A 9 2.06 14.23 -7.12
C GLN A 9 2.51 14.58 -8.54
N SER A 10 3.07 13.62 -9.23
CA SER A 10 3.50 13.72 -10.61
C SER A 10 2.94 12.63 -11.54
N LEU A 11 2.02 11.80 -11.03
CA LEU A 11 1.38 10.72 -11.81
C LEU A 11 0.46 11.27 -12.90
N TYR A 12 -0.17 12.42 -12.64
CA TYR A 12 -1.03 13.13 -13.59
C TYR A 12 -0.42 14.47 -13.98
N LYS A 13 -0.68 14.90 -15.22
CA LYS A 13 -0.34 16.24 -15.72
C LYS A 13 -1.38 17.27 -15.22
N ALA A 14 -1.59 17.30 -13.91
CA ALA A 14 -2.56 18.15 -13.25
C ALA A 14 -2.01 18.64 -11.92
N ASN A 15 -2.32 19.88 -11.57
CA ASN A 15 -1.94 20.44 -10.27
C ASN A 15 -2.98 20.01 -9.21
N LEU A 16 -2.71 18.88 -8.56
CA LEU A 16 -3.53 18.39 -7.45
C LEU A 16 -2.97 18.86 -6.10
N PRO A 17 -3.80 18.89 -5.06
CA PRO A 17 -3.35 19.28 -3.72
C PRO A 17 -2.13 18.47 -3.25
N PRO A 18 -1.23 19.06 -2.48
CA PRO A 18 -0.07 18.36 -1.95
C PRO A 18 -0.47 17.29 -0.95
N ILE A 19 0.31 16.21 -0.94
CA ILE A 19 0.11 15.06 -0.07
C ILE A 19 1.07 15.19 1.11
N THR A 20 0.57 15.00 2.32
CA THR A 20 1.40 14.95 3.53
C THR A 20 2.08 13.59 3.59
N LEU A 21 3.41 13.58 3.66
CA LEU A 21 4.23 12.39 3.83
C LEU A 21 4.80 12.36 5.25
N GLU A 22 4.47 11.34 6.00
CA GLU A 22 5.15 10.98 7.24
C GLU A 22 6.07 9.79 6.96
N HIS A 23 7.34 9.92 7.35
CA HIS A 23 8.31 8.82 7.28
C HIS A 23 8.79 8.47 8.68
N VAL A 24 8.73 7.19 9.02
CA VAL A 24 9.10 6.67 10.33
C VAL A 24 9.82 5.32 10.18
N ASP A 25 10.82 5.06 11.01
CA ASP A 25 11.34 3.69 11.18
C ASP A 25 10.33 2.85 12.00
N LEU A 26 10.18 1.58 11.67
CA LEU A 26 9.27 0.68 12.40
C LEU A 26 9.51 0.71 13.92
N ALA A 27 10.78 0.86 14.36
CA ALA A 27 11.12 0.96 15.79
C ALA A 27 10.48 2.18 16.49
N LEU A 28 10.18 3.22 15.73
CA LEU A 28 9.61 4.48 16.21
C LEU A 28 8.11 4.62 15.88
N LEU A 29 7.51 3.59 15.28
CA LEU A 29 6.09 3.60 14.97
C LEU A 29 5.25 3.69 16.24
N THR A 30 4.29 4.59 16.25
CA THR A 30 3.36 4.80 17.36
C THR A 30 1.92 4.70 16.88
N SER A 31 0.99 4.42 17.80
CA SER A 31 -0.46 4.50 17.52
C SER A 31 -0.86 5.86 16.98
N ARG A 32 -0.19 6.93 17.39
CA ARG A 32 -0.47 8.29 16.92
C ARG A 32 -0.25 8.43 15.41
N SER A 33 0.87 7.89 14.87
CA SER A 33 1.14 7.91 13.43
C SER A 33 0.05 7.20 12.62
N ILE A 34 -0.47 6.09 13.15
CA ILE A 34 -1.57 5.34 12.51
C ILE A 34 -2.89 6.09 12.62
N LEU A 35 -3.22 6.62 13.79
CA LEU A 35 -4.45 7.42 13.99
C LEU A 35 -4.47 8.66 13.11
N ASP A 36 -3.33 9.35 12.97
CA ASP A 36 -3.21 10.51 12.10
C ASP A 36 -3.39 10.16 10.61
N LEU A 37 -2.97 8.95 10.18
CA LEU A 37 -3.26 8.45 8.84
C LEU A 37 -4.76 8.16 8.69
N ILE A 38 -5.33 7.39 9.61
CA ILE A 38 -6.74 6.96 9.59
C ILE A 38 -7.69 8.17 9.63
N ALA A 39 -7.38 9.19 10.40
CA ALA A 39 -8.18 10.43 10.48
C ALA A 39 -8.35 11.12 9.11
N THR A 40 -7.51 10.82 8.12
CA THR A 40 -7.61 11.37 6.77
C THR A 40 -8.38 10.49 5.79
N LEU A 41 -8.95 9.36 6.23
CA LEU A 41 -9.75 8.48 5.37
C LEU A 41 -11.09 9.10 4.93
N GLY A 42 -11.58 10.10 5.65
CA GLY A 42 -12.88 10.71 5.39
C GLY A 42 -14.03 9.70 5.57
N GLN A 43 -14.97 9.69 4.62
CA GLN A 43 -16.06 8.70 4.61
C GLN A 43 -15.66 7.33 4.03
N GLY A 44 -14.43 7.21 3.52
CA GLY A 44 -13.92 5.97 2.91
C GLY A 44 -13.22 5.09 3.93
N THR A 45 -13.20 3.78 3.67
CA THR A 45 -12.50 2.79 4.50
C THR A 45 -11.30 2.18 3.77
N ARG A 46 -10.81 2.83 2.70
CA ARG A 46 -9.82 2.27 1.78
C ARG A 46 -8.45 2.86 1.99
N LEU A 47 -7.45 1.99 1.98
CA LEU A 47 -6.05 2.33 2.03
C LEU A 47 -5.33 1.78 0.79
N GLY A 48 -4.56 2.63 0.13
CA GLY A 48 -3.58 2.17 -0.85
C GLY A 48 -2.31 1.73 -0.15
N VAL A 49 -1.78 0.59 -0.54
CA VAL A 49 -0.58 0.02 0.08
C VAL A 49 0.47 -0.26 -1.00
N ALA A 50 1.72 0.06 -0.71
CA ALA A 50 2.87 -0.30 -1.52
C ALA A 50 3.97 -0.88 -0.66
N ALA A 51 4.72 -1.82 -1.21
CA ALA A 51 5.88 -2.43 -0.57
C ALA A 51 7.13 -2.21 -1.40
N SER A 52 8.27 -2.14 -0.74
CA SER A 52 9.59 -2.18 -1.36
C SER A 52 10.40 -3.30 -0.77
N TYR A 53 11.12 -4.00 -1.64
CA TYR A 53 11.88 -5.18 -1.30
C TYR A 53 13.35 -4.96 -1.63
N GLY A 54 14.20 -5.35 -0.70
CA GLY A 54 15.64 -5.34 -0.87
C GLY A 54 16.20 -6.66 -1.38
N LYS A 55 17.46 -6.88 -1.04
CA LYS A 55 18.14 -8.13 -1.36
C LYS A 55 17.38 -9.32 -0.77
N LYS A 56 17.34 -10.44 -1.51
CA LYS A 56 16.64 -11.68 -1.13
C LYS A 56 15.12 -11.48 -0.90
N CYS A 57 14.52 -10.48 -1.56
CA CYS A 57 13.09 -10.14 -1.43
C CYS A 57 12.65 -9.75 -0.01
N ALA A 58 13.57 -9.35 0.86
CA ALA A 58 13.24 -8.89 2.20
C ALA A 58 12.46 -7.56 2.14
N LEU A 59 11.40 -7.45 2.94
CA LEU A 59 10.58 -6.24 3.03
C LEU A 59 11.38 -5.09 3.66
N GLU A 60 11.73 -4.06 2.91
CA GLU A 60 12.51 -2.91 3.39
C GLU A 60 11.64 -1.73 3.80
N ALA A 61 10.53 -1.53 3.12
CA ALA A 61 9.61 -0.46 3.44
C ALA A 61 8.17 -0.80 3.07
N LEU A 62 7.24 -0.22 3.82
CA LEU A 62 5.80 -0.27 3.61
C LEU A 62 5.28 1.16 3.53
N ALA A 63 4.50 1.49 2.51
CA ALA A 63 3.81 2.76 2.40
C ALA A 63 2.29 2.53 2.43
N LEU A 64 1.58 3.34 3.20
CA LEU A 64 0.13 3.31 3.33
C LEU A 64 -0.42 4.71 3.04
N SER A 65 -1.43 4.80 2.19
CA SER A 65 -1.92 6.08 1.72
C SER A 65 -3.44 6.19 1.75
N THR A 66 -3.87 7.39 2.08
CA THR A 66 -5.22 7.92 1.90
C THR A 66 -5.20 8.99 0.79
N ALA A 67 -6.28 9.75 0.65
CA ALA A 67 -6.35 10.86 -0.31
C ALA A 67 -5.28 11.94 -0.11
N THR A 68 -4.96 12.27 1.15
CA THR A 68 -4.17 13.47 1.50
C THR A 68 -2.94 13.17 2.35
N ARG A 69 -2.78 11.92 2.82
CA ARG A 69 -1.66 11.54 3.68
C ARG A 69 -1.10 10.18 3.31
N THR A 70 0.21 10.07 3.38
CA THR A 70 0.93 8.79 3.23
C THR A 70 1.87 8.60 4.41
N LEU A 71 1.81 7.42 5.00
CA LEU A 71 2.74 6.95 6.03
C LEU A 71 3.72 5.96 5.38
N VAL A 72 5.00 6.27 5.42
CA VAL A 72 6.08 5.38 4.97
C VAL A 72 6.81 4.83 6.20
N ILE A 73 6.81 3.51 6.34
CA ILE A 73 7.44 2.79 7.44
C ILE A 73 8.64 2.04 6.87
N THR A 74 9.84 2.39 7.30
CA THR A 74 11.07 1.67 6.94
C THR A 74 11.38 0.59 7.97
N MET A 75 12.02 -0.48 7.51
CA MET A 75 12.30 -1.66 8.31
C MET A 75 13.78 -2.01 8.21
N ASN A 76 14.45 -2.04 9.33
CA ASN A 76 15.82 -2.54 9.45
C ASN A 76 15.86 -3.81 10.31
N ASP A 77 17.00 -4.50 10.34
CA ASP A 77 17.13 -5.76 11.08
C ASP A 77 16.89 -5.61 12.58
N ALA A 78 17.19 -4.46 13.15
CA ALA A 78 16.95 -4.18 14.57
C ALA A 78 15.45 -3.98 14.83
N SER A 79 14.77 -3.18 14.00
CA SER A 79 13.34 -2.89 14.15
C SER A 79 12.45 -4.13 13.94
N ARG A 80 12.89 -5.08 13.08
CA ARG A 80 12.19 -6.35 12.87
C ARG A 80 12.10 -7.24 14.10
N LYS A 81 12.97 -7.07 15.07
CA LYS A 81 13.00 -7.85 16.34
C LYS A 81 12.10 -7.26 17.42
N LEU A 82 11.64 -6.03 17.26
CA LEU A 82 10.84 -5.34 18.27
C LEU A 82 9.38 -5.82 18.24
N GLY A 83 8.85 -6.24 19.41
CA GLY A 83 7.48 -6.74 19.53
C GLY A 83 6.44 -5.64 19.42
N ARG A 84 6.54 -4.62 20.29
CA ARG A 84 5.51 -3.57 20.43
C ARG A 84 5.19 -2.79 19.13
N PRO A 85 6.15 -2.29 18.35
CA PRO A 85 5.83 -1.59 17.11
C PRO A 85 5.14 -2.49 16.08
N LYS A 86 5.51 -3.77 16.02
CA LYS A 86 4.83 -4.75 15.15
C LYS A 86 3.40 -5.03 15.60
N GLU A 87 3.15 -5.07 16.91
CA GLU A 87 1.81 -5.24 17.46
C GLU A 87 0.91 -4.03 17.12
N ILE A 88 1.44 -2.82 17.23
CA ILE A 88 0.75 -1.59 16.81
C ILE A 88 0.38 -1.69 15.32
N LEU A 89 1.36 -1.97 14.44
CA LEU A 89 1.13 -2.12 13.02
C LEU A 89 0.09 -3.20 12.70
N ARG A 90 0.20 -4.35 13.36
CA ARG A 90 -0.73 -5.49 13.20
C ARG A 90 -2.14 -5.13 13.62
N ASN A 91 -2.30 -4.71 14.88
CA ASN A 91 -3.63 -4.61 15.50
C ASN A 91 -4.39 -3.37 15.04
N GLU A 92 -3.71 -2.25 14.88
CA GLU A 92 -4.35 -0.96 14.57
C GLU A 92 -4.48 -0.70 13.07
N LEU A 93 -3.84 -1.53 12.22
CA LEU A 93 -3.87 -1.30 10.78
C LEU A 93 -4.01 -2.59 9.97
N LEU A 94 -3.02 -3.51 10.00
CA LEU A 94 -3.00 -4.64 9.07
C LEU A 94 -4.14 -5.63 9.30
N CYS A 95 -4.49 -5.91 10.56
CA CYS A 95 -5.56 -6.85 10.92
C CYS A 95 -6.90 -6.18 11.22
N ASP A 96 -6.97 -4.85 11.25
CA ASP A 96 -8.22 -4.14 11.45
C ASP A 96 -9.14 -4.34 10.23
N LEU A 97 -10.33 -4.88 10.46
CA LEU A 97 -11.33 -5.17 9.43
C LEU A 97 -12.11 -3.93 8.99
N SER A 98 -12.00 -2.82 9.72
CA SER A 98 -12.65 -1.55 9.36
C SER A 98 -12.06 -0.93 8.10
N PHE A 99 -10.84 -1.36 7.71
CA PHE A 99 -10.13 -0.81 6.55
C PHE A 99 -9.90 -1.87 5.48
N GLU A 100 -10.27 -1.55 4.26
CA GLU A 100 -9.88 -2.30 3.06
C GLU A 100 -8.47 -1.86 2.62
N LYS A 101 -7.56 -2.80 2.48
CA LYS A 101 -6.18 -2.56 2.05
C LYS A 101 -6.00 -3.03 0.63
N TYR A 102 -5.56 -2.16 -0.25
CA TYR A 102 -5.38 -2.45 -1.66
C TYR A 102 -3.91 -2.32 -2.05
N SER A 103 -3.37 -3.30 -2.74
CA SER A 103 -2.01 -3.25 -3.28
C SER A 103 -1.96 -3.88 -4.67
N PHE A 104 -1.07 -3.40 -5.49
CA PHE A 104 -0.61 -4.20 -6.62
C PHE A 104 0.28 -5.32 -6.06
N PHE A 105 0.06 -6.56 -6.50
CA PHE A 105 0.75 -7.75 -5.98
C PHE A 105 0.55 -8.00 -4.48
N MET A 106 -0.70 -7.96 -4.04
CA MET A 106 -1.06 -8.16 -2.63
C MET A 106 -0.56 -9.50 -2.07
N GLU A 107 -0.52 -10.55 -2.88
CA GLU A 107 -0.02 -11.86 -2.48
C GLU A 107 1.46 -11.81 -2.06
N ARG A 108 2.29 -11.11 -2.84
CA ARG A 108 3.70 -10.91 -2.53
C ARG A 108 3.89 -10.11 -1.24
N LEU A 109 3.08 -9.07 -1.06
CA LEU A 109 3.10 -8.27 0.16
C LEU A 109 2.72 -9.11 1.38
N ALA A 110 1.64 -9.89 1.29
CA ALA A 110 1.19 -10.76 2.38
C ALA A 110 2.26 -11.80 2.75
N ALA A 111 2.89 -12.42 1.76
CA ALA A 111 3.98 -13.37 1.98
C ALA A 111 5.18 -12.71 2.68
N ALA A 112 5.60 -11.52 2.25
CA ALA A 112 6.73 -10.81 2.84
C ALA A 112 6.42 -10.35 4.28
N LEU A 113 5.22 -9.83 4.55
CA LEU A 113 4.80 -9.48 5.91
C LEU A 113 4.87 -10.69 6.85
N TYR A 114 4.43 -11.85 6.38
CA TYR A 114 4.47 -13.07 7.19
C TYR A 114 5.90 -13.57 7.39
N LEU A 115 6.67 -13.74 6.34
CA LEU A 115 8.01 -14.33 6.40
C LEU A 115 9.02 -13.44 7.13
N ASP A 116 8.95 -12.12 6.94
CA ASP A 116 9.95 -11.21 7.50
C ASP A 116 9.57 -10.68 8.90
N LEU A 117 8.27 -10.54 9.17
CA LEU A 117 7.79 -9.89 10.40
C LEU A 117 6.91 -10.79 11.26
N GLY A 118 6.43 -11.91 10.75
CA GLY A 118 5.42 -12.75 11.40
C GLY A 118 4.05 -12.07 11.48
N LEU A 119 3.76 -11.15 10.53
CA LEU A 119 2.53 -10.38 10.51
C LEU A 119 1.57 -10.88 9.44
N TYR A 120 0.28 -10.83 9.76
CA TYR A 120 -0.81 -11.10 8.81
C TYR A 120 -1.46 -9.79 8.38
N ILE A 121 -2.03 -9.80 7.18
CA ILE A 121 -2.89 -8.72 6.69
C ILE A 121 -4.30 -9.27 6.46
N ARG A 122 -5.31 -8.53 6.86
CA ARG A 122 -6.73 -8.89 6.69
C ARG A 122 -7.46 -7.82 5.91
N ASN A 123 -8.58 -8.19 5.31
CA ASN A 123 -9.38 -7.31 4.47
C ASN A 123 -8.52 -6.62 3.41
N ALA A 124 -7.75 -7.45 2.67
CA ALA A 124 -6.72 -7.03 1.74
C ALA A 124 -7.00 -7.57 0.34
N PHE A 125 -6.84 -6.72 -0.67
CA PHE A 125 -7.26 -6.98 -2.04
C PHE A 125 -6.15 -6.61 -3.01
N ASP A 126 -5.98 -7.44 -4.04
CA ASP A 126 -5.17 -7.08 -5.19
C ASP A 126 -5.94 -6.12 -6.10
N VAL A 127 -5.31 -5.02 -6.49
CA VAL A 127 -5.96 -3.95 -7.28
C VAL A 127 -6.42 -4.45 -8.65
N VAL A 128 -5.62 -5.29 -9.29
CA VAL A 128 -5.93 -5.82 -10.63
C VAL A 128 -7.13 -6.76 -10.55
N SER A 129 -7.12 -7.65 -9.55
CA SER A 129 -8.20 -8.60 -9.32
C SER A 129 -9.49 -7.91 -8.89
N ALA A 130 -9.41 -6.94 -7.98
CA ALA A 130 -10.57 -6.18 -7.49
C ALA A 130 -11.23 -5.32 -8.57
N GLY A 131 -10.44 -4.84 -9.54
CA GLY A 131 -10.92 -4.03 -10.66
C GLY A 131 -11.44 -4.82 -11.85
N ASP A 132 -11.44 -6.16 -11.79
CA ASP A 132 -11.70 -7.05 -12.93
C ASP A 132 -10.92 -6.64 -14.21
N ILE A 133 -9.67 -6.22 -14.00
CA ILE A 133 -8.81 -5.76 -15.08
C ILE A 133 -8.06 -6.97 -15.63
N ARG A 134 -8.44 -7.44 -16.82
CA ARG A 134 -7.91 -8.66 -17.43
C ARG A 134 -7.00 -8.37 -18.62
N GLY A 135 -6.08 -9.32 -18.88
CA GLY A 135 -5.22 -9.31 -20.05
C GLY A 135 -4.17 -8.20 -20.06
N SER A 136 -3.84 -7.73 -21.27
CA SER A 136 -2.83 -6.68 -21.48
C SER A 136 -3.17 -5.32 -20.87
N MET A 137 -4.42 -5.13 -20.45
CA MET A 137 -4.87 -3.90 -19.76
C MET A 137 -4.60 -3.91 -18.26
N ALA A 138 -4.12 -5.01 -17.67
CA ALA A 138 -3.78 -5.13 -16.26
C ALA A 138 -2.46 -4.39 -15.94
N SER A 139 -2.44 -3.08 -16.16
CA SER A 139 -1.27 -2.24 -15.92
C SER A 139 -1.59 -1.09 -14.96
N TYR A 140 -0.57 -0.56 -14.30
CA TYR A 140 -0.70 0.64 -13.47
C TYR A 140 -1.31 1.81 -14.24
N LYS A 141 -0.96 1.95 -15.53
CA LYS A 141 -1.47 2.99 -16.41
C LYS A 141 -3.00 2.89 -16.57
N SER A 142 -3.50 1.70 -16.92
CA SER A 142 -4.94 1.49 -17.12
C SER A 142 -5.75 1.71 -15.85
N VAL A 143 -5.23 1.29 -14.71
CA VAL A 143 -5.84 1.55 -13.40
C VAL A 143 -5.95 3.06 -13.12
N LEU A 144 -4.85 3.81 -13.32
CA LEU A 144 -4.81 5.25 -13.06
C LEU A 144 -5.66 6.05 -14.04
N VAL A 145 -5.67 5.69 -15.34
CA VAL A 145 -6.56 6.32 -16.35
C VAL A 145 -8.02 6.12 -15.96
N ARG A 146 -8.40 4.91 -15.55
CA ARG A 146 -9.76 4.59 -15.12
C ARG A 146 -10.17 5.33 -13.85
N ALA A 147 -9.23 5.51 -12.93
CA ALA A 147 -9.49 6.19 -11.65
C ALA A 147 -9.79 7.68 -11.83
N GLN A 148 -9.08 8.35 -12.74
CA GLN A 148 -9.16 9.80 -12.96
C GLN A 148 -9.20 10.11 -14.47
N PRO A 149 -10.29 9.76 -15.18
CA PRO A 149 -10.35 9.87 -16.65
C PRO A 149 -10.28 11.31 -17.15
N GLN A 150 -10.53 12.31 -16.30
CA GLN A 150 -10.43 13.73 -16.61
C GLN A 150 -9.00 14.25 -16.66
N TYR A 151 -8.02 13.49 -16.16
CA TYR A 151 -6.61 13.93 -16.14
C TYR A 151 -5.75 13.06 -17.04
N SER A 152 -4.86 13.71 -17.79
CA SER A 152 -3.83 13.00 -18.56
C SER A 152 -2.77 12.45 -17.63
N ILE A 153 -2.39 11.19 -17.81
CA ILE A 153 -1.34 10.54 -17.04
C ILE A 153 0.06 10.97 -17.53
N ASN A 154 1.02 10.89 -16.63
CA ASN A 154 2.45 11.08 -16.93
C ASN A 154 3.13 9.72 -17.05
N GLU A 155 3.05 9.10 -18.22
CA GLU A 155 3.51 7.73 -18.45
C GLU A 155 4.96 7.47 -18.02
N PRO A 156 5.96 8.30 -18.40
CA PRO A 156 7.35 8.05 -17.98
C PRO A 156 7.53 8.06 -16.46
N VAL A 157 6.77 8.90 -15.77
CA VAL A 157 6.79 8.96 -14.30
C VAL A 157 6.16 7.71 -13.70
N ILE A 158 5.02 7.25 -14.25
CA ILE A 158 4.35 6.04 -13.79
C ILE A 158 5.27 4.83 -13.97
N GLU A 159 5.89 4.66 -15.12
CA GLU A 159 6.84 3.57 -15.38
C GLU A 159 7.98 3.57 -14.37
N ARG A 160 8.57 4.73 -14.09
CA ARG A 160 9.64 4.86 -13.12
C ARG A 160 9.19 4.56 -11.69
N ILE A 161 8.03 5.09 -11.26
CA ILE A 161 7.53 4.96 -9.89
C ILE A 161 7.09 3.52 -9.59
N PHE A 162 6.43 2.86 -10.54
CA PHE A 162 5.95 1.51 -10.36
C PHE A 162 6.97 0.42 -10.75
N ALA A 163 8.13 0.80 -11.30
CA ALA A 163 9.24 -0.14 -11.44
C ALA A 163 9.65 -0.70 -10.09
N GLU A 164 9.91 -2.00 -10.04
CA GLU A 164 10.44 -2.64 -8.83
C GLU A 164 11.85 -2.13 -8.55
N GLN A 165 12.00 -1.42 -7.45
CA GLN A 165 13.28 -0.88 -7.00
C GLN A 165 13.38 -1.01 -5.48
N PRO A 166 14.60 -1.26 -4.95
CA PRO A 166 14.85 -1.17 -3.51
C PRO A 166 14.47 0.20 -2.97
N PHE A 167 14.10 0.26 -1.69
CA PHE A 167 13.79 1.52 -1.05
C PHE A 167 15.05 2.39 -0.94
N ILE A 168 14.94 3.63 -1.39
CA ILE A 168 15.99 4.65 -1.26
C ILE A 168 15.38 5.85 -0.56
N LEU A 169 15.95 6.24 0.59
CA LEU A 169 15.40 7.31 1.43
C LEU A 169 15.26 8.65 0.70
N SER A 170 16.20 8.99 -0.20
CA SER A 170 16.11 10.20 -1.03
C SER A 170 14.97 10.15 -2.06
N ARG A 171 14.40 8.97 -2.31
CA ARG A 171 13.26 8.75 -3.22
C ARG A 171 11.98 8.33 -2.50
N LYS A 172 11.88 8.62 -1.19
CA LYS A 172 10.72 8.27 -0.36
C LYS A 172 9.39 8.82 -0.91
N GLU A 173 9.42 9.98 -1.58
CA GLU A 173 8.24 10.58 -2.20
C GLU A 173 7.74 9.77 -3.40
N GLU A 174 8.63 9.22 -4.21
CA GLU A 174 8.25 8.32 -5.31
C GLU A 174 7.62 7.03 -4.77
N PHE A 175 8.17 6.51 -3.68
CA PHE A 175 7.59 5.35 -3.02
C PHE A 175 6.22 5.65 -2.38
N ALA A 176 6.06 6.81 -1.76
CA ALA A 176 4.77 7.30 -1.26
C ALA A 176 3.74 7.47 -2.38
N MET A 177 4.16 8.01 -3.54
CA MET A 177 3.29 8.13 -4.73
C MET A 177 2.79 6.77 -5.25
N ARG A 178 3.56 5.69 -5.07
CA ARG A 178 3.11 4.34 -5.45
C ARG A 178 1.89 3.93 -4.61
N ALA A 179 1.94 4.11 -3.29
CA ALA A 179 0.81 3.83 -2.41
C ALA A 179 -0.38 4.75 -2.67
N TRP A 180 -0.12 6.04 -2.91
CA TRP A 180 -1.17 7.01 -3.25
C TRP A 180 -1.84 6.71 -4.60
N GLY A 181 -1.06 6.33 -5.61
CA GLY A 181 -1.60 5.89 -6.91
C GLY A 181 -2.46 4.62 -6.77
N THR A 182 -2.06 3.70 -5.90
CA THR A 182 -2.86 2.52 -5.55
C THR A 182 -4.19 2.92 -4.91
N TYR A 183 -4.17 3.85 -3.95
CA TYR A 183 -5.38 4.40 -3.33
C TYR A 183 -6.32 5.02 -4.38
N LEU A 184 -5.79 5.86 -5.27
CA LEU A 184 -6.59 6.46 -6.34
C LEU A 184 -7.18 5.41 -7.27
N GLY A 185 -6.40 4.42 -7.65
CA GLY A 185 -6.82 3.34 -8.53
C GLY A 185 -8.12 2.68 -8.07
N VAL A 186 -8.23 2.43 -6.76
CA VAL A 186 -9.43 1.77 -6.21
C VAL A 186 -10.63 2.71 -6.07
N GLN A 187 -10.43 4.02 -6.01
CA GLN A 187 -11.56 4.96 -6.03
C GLN A 187 -12.31 4.92 -7.36
N GLY A 188 -11.60 4.66 -8.47
CA GLY A 188 -12.19 4.53 -9.79
C GLY A 188 -13.09 3.29 -9.98
N PHE A 189 -13.02 2.30 -9.09
CA PHE A 189 -13.83 1.08 -9.16
C PHE A 189 -15.24 1.27 -8.58
N ASN A 190 -15.49 2.35 -7.87
CA ASN A 190 -16.75 2.60 -7.15
C ASN A 190 -17.64 3.58 -7.88
N LYS A 191 -18.03 3.29 -9.10
CA LYS A 191 -19.23 3.91 -9.63
C LYS A 191 -20.45 3.15 -9.09
N PRO A 192 -21.47 3.83 -8.52
CA PRO A 192 -22.72 3.18 -8.15
C PRO A 192 -23.26 2.43 -9.36
N GLY A 193 -23.43 1.12 -9.26
CA GLY A 193 -23.93 0.26 -10.34
C GLY A 193 -22.99 -0.87 -10.78
N VAL A 194 -21.76 -0.92 -10.33
CA VAL A 194 -20.84 -2.04 -10.62
C VAL A 194 -20.34 -2.63 -9.29
N ILE A 195 -21.25 -3.07 -8.46
CA ILE A 195 -20.93 -4.01 -7.39
C ILE A 195 -21.30 -5.38 -7.93
N ASP A 196 -20.37 -6.02 -8.60
CA ASP A 196 -20.43 -7.45 -8.75
C ASP A 196 -20.03 -8.07 -7.41
N THR A 197 -21.03 -8.42 -6.61
CA THR A 197 -20.88 -9.11 -5.34
C THR A 197 -20.32 -10.53 -5.49
N SER A 198 -19.96 -10.97 -6.70
CA SER A 198 -19.39 -12.27 -7.00
C SER A 198 -17.87 -12.36 -6.77
N VAL A 199 -17.18 -11.23 -6.57
CA VAL A 199 -15.77 -11.27 -6.21
C VAL A 199 -15.66 -11.62 -4.72
N LYS A 200 -15.59 -12.92 -4.45
CA LYS A 200 -15.27 -13.41 -3.10
C LYS A 200 -13.93 -12.80 -2.66
N PRO A 201 -13.85 -12.20 -1.46
CA PRO A 201 -12.56 -11.79 -0.92
C PRO A 201 -11.64 -13.01 -0.97
N LEU A 202 -10.46 -12.84 -1.54
CA LEU A 202 -9.41 -13.85 -1.44
C LEU A 202 -9.15 -14.06 0.05
N GLN A 203 -9.81 -15.08 0.61
CA GLN A 203 -9.35 -15.62 1.89
C GLN A 203 -7.93 -16.07 1.61
N VAL A 204 -6.97 -15.43 2.27
CA VAL A 204 -5.60 -15.92 2.30
C VAL A 204 -5.71 -17.38 2.74
N ILE A 205 -5.63 -18.29 1.79
CA ILE A 205 -5.59 -19.72 2.07
C ILE A 205 -4.34 -19.89 2.91
N MET A 206 -4.51 -20.13 4.20
CA MET A 206 -3.42 -20.62 5.03
C MET A 206 -2.99 -21.94 4.40
N ILE A 207 -1.92 -21.90 3.62
CA ILE A 207 -1.21 -23.12 3.24
C ILE A 207 -0.60 -23.60 4.54
N GLN A 208 -1.30 -24.49 5.22
CA GLN A 208 -0.70 -25.33 6.25
C GLN A 208 0.30 -26.22 5.50
N LEU A 209 1.54 -25.75 5.40
CA LEU A 209 2.64 -26.62 5.03
C LEU A 209 2.73 -27.70 6.11
N PRO A 210 2.69 -28.99 5.76
CA PRO A 210 2.92 -30.03 6.73
C PRO A 210 4.31 -29.84 7.33
N ILE A 211 4.38 -29.74 8.65
CA ILE A 211 5.65 -29.76 9.38
C ILE A 211 6.19 -31.18 9.18
N ILE A 212 7.12 -31.35 8.25
CA ILE A 212 7.91 -32.57 8.13
C ILE A 212 8.99 -32.43 9.20
N PHE A 213 8.79 -33.12 10.33
CA PHE A 213 9.87 -33.39 11.26
C PHE A 213 10.82 -34.39 10.58
N ILE A 214 12.06 -33.99 10.33
CA ILE A 214 13.21 -34.83 10.08
C ILE A 214 14.13 -34.74 11.29
#